data_4ebaeaf002ee2e17f67ff1bab19c7281
#
_entry.id   4ebaeaf002ee2e17f67ff1bab19c7281
#
_cell.length_a   1.000
_cell.length_b   1.000
_cell.length_c   1.000
_cell.angle_alpha   90.00
_cell.angle_beta   90.00
_cell.angle_gamma   90.00
#
_symmetry.space_group_name_H-M   'P 1'
#
loop_
_entity.id
_entity.type
_entity.pdbx_description
1 polymer ?
#
loop_
_entity_poly.entity_id
_entity_poly.type
_entity_poly.pdbx_seq_one_letter_code
_entity_poly.pdbx_strand_id
1 'polypeptide(L)'
;FAENNIPVSAFINAQVAEIYPKAFDEVCKLNWELVGHGWFQESLRVAKDEEHVIKKSLDLLRKLSGQPVRSWFGPAGGETEKTPELLKENGIEFLHDWLIDELPCWMRTKLGPIVAMPYTFELNDVPIWTVQNNSCDEMKKRVDATLNIFDEEKLHNTKIITLALHPHIVGVPQNFYYLKKIIEDLKKRDDVIFMTSSQIGDWFVKEDGTNGENLKPFLEQPPD
;
A
#
# COMPACT_ATOMS: atom_id res chain seq x y z
N PHE A 1 -17.14 -0.44 1.11
CA PHE A 1 -16.35 -1.39 0.32
C PHE A 1 -17.01 -2.75 0.29
N ALA A 2 -17.28 -3.39 1.44
CA ALA A 2 -17.89 -4.72 1.50
C ALA A 2 -19.22 -4.82 0.75
N GLU A 3 -20.13 -3.87 0.93
CA GLU A 3 -21.41 -3.80 0.20
C GLU A 3 -21.25 -3.68 -1.33
N ASN A 4 -20.11 -3.23 -1.78
CA ASN A 4 -19.78 -3.07 -3.21
C ASN A 4 -18.87 -4.18 -3.74
N ASN A 5 -18.52 -5.18 -2.91
CA ASN A 5 -17.57 -6.25 -3.25
C ASN A 5 -16.20 -5.72 -3.71
N ILE A 6 -15.74 -4.60 -3.14
CA ILE A 6 -14.44 -4.03 -3.44
C ILE A 6 -13.41 -4.61 -2.47
N PRO A 7 -12.36 -5.27 -2.99
CA PRO A 7 -11.27 -5.76 -2.15
C PRO A 7 -10.50 -4.58 -1.52
N VAL A 8 -10.00 -4.79 -0.31
CA VAL A 8 -9.29 -3.77 0.47
C VAL A 8 -8.00 -4.35 1.02
N SER A 9 -6.92 -3.58 0.91
CA SER A 9 -5.69 -3.79 1.65
C SER A 9 -5.69 -2.86 2.87
N ALA A 10 -5.80 -3.45 4.06
CA ALA A 10 -5.84 -2.73 5.32
C ALA A 10 -4.41 -2.55 5.87
N PHE A 11 -3.88 -1.34 5.77
CA PHE A 11 -2.60 -0.97 6.36
C PHE A 11 -2.79 -0.76 7.86
N ILE A 12 -2.36 -1.74 8.67
CA ILE A 12 -2.68 -1.77 10.09
C ILE A 12 -1.42 -1.74 10.95
N ASN A 13 -1.36 -0.76 11.86
CA ASN A 13 -0.43 -0.81 12.97
C ASN A 13 -0.78 -2.00 13.86
N ALA A 14 0.18 -2.86 14.16
CA ALA A 14 -0.07 -4.13 14.85
C ALA A 14 -0.70 -3.93 16.24
N GLN A 15 -0.39 -2.84 16.93
CA GLN A 15 -0.96 -2.52 18.24
C GLN A 15 -2.48 -2.32 18.21
N VAL A 16 -3.07 -2.01 17.05
CA VAL A 16 -4.53 -1.91 16.88
C VAL A 16 -5.23 -3.22 17.28
N ALA A 17 -4.61 -4.36 16.97
CA ALA A 17 -5.16 -5.66 17.32
C ALA A 17 -5.25 -5.89 18.85
N GLU A 18 -4.37 -5.26 19.63
CA GLU A 18 -4.40 -5.33 21.09
C GLU A 18 -5.34 -4.28 21.71
N ILE A 19 -5.30 -3.04 21.21
CA ILE A 19 -6.05 -1.91 21.80
C ILE A 19 -7.52 -1.93 21.33
N TYR A 20 -7.75 -2.29 20.07
CA TYR A 20 -9.07 -2.30 19.46
C TYR A 20 -9.41 -3.66 18.82
N PRO A 21 -9.43 -4.76 19.62
CA PRO A 21 -9.58 -6.11 19.09
C PRO A 21 -10.86 -6.29 18.27
N LYS A 22 -11.96 -5.65 18.66
CA LYS A 22 -13.22 -5.72 17.91
C LYS A 22 -13.10 -5.12 16.50
N ALA A 23 -12.36 -4.01 16.34
CA ALA A 23 -12.14 -3.42 15.02
C ALA A 23 -11.24 -4.32 14.16
N PHE A 24 -10.20 -4.90 14.76
CA PHE A 24 -9.34 -5.85 14.09
C PHE A 24 -10.09 -7.11 13.65
N ASP A 25 -10.93 -7.67 14.53
CA ASP A 25 -11.77 -8.84 14.23
C ASP A 25 -12.72 -8.56 13.04
N GLU A 26 -13.30 -7.36 12.96
CA GLU A 26 -14.16 -6.99 11.81
C GLU A 26 -13.37 -6.92 10.50
N VAL A 27 -12.16 -6.39 10.49
CA VAL A 27 -11.27 -6.40 9.31
C VAL A 27 -11.00 -7.83 8.86
N CYS A 28 -10.70 -8.73 9.81
CA CYS A 28 -10.46 -10.14 9.51
C CYS A 28 -11.73 -10.85 8.97
N LYS A 29 -12.91 -10.59 9.55
CA LYS A 29 -14.20 -11.16 9.09
C LYS A 29 -14.57 -10.70 7.68
N LEU A 30 -14.20 -9.47 7.30
CA LEU A 30 -14.42 -8.95 5.96
C LEU A 30 -13.44 -9.53 4.93
N ASN A 31 -12.52 -10.39 5.35
CA ASN A 31 -11.43 -10.94 4.51
C ASN A 31 -10.59 -9.85 3.82
N TRP A 32 -10.45 -8.69 4.46
CA TRP A 32 -9.54 -7.67 3.97
C TRP A 32 -8.10 -8.14 4.13
N GLU A 33 -7.28 -7.90 3.13
CA GLU A 33 -5.87 -8.20 3.21
C GLU A 33 -5.19 -7.32 4.26
N LEU A 34 -4.38 -7.92 5.13
CA LEU A 34 -3.58 -7.17 6.08
C LEU A 34 -2.23 -6.80 5.46
N VAL A 35 -1.90 -5.52 5.51
CA VAL A 35 -0.59 -4.96 5.17
C VAL A 35 0.06 -4.47 6.45
N GLY A 36 1.30 -4.87 6.71
CA GLY A 36 2.03 -4.43 7.90
C GLY A 36 2.31 -2.93 7.84
N HIS A 37 2.04 -2.22 8.96
CA HIS A 37 2.21 -0.77 9.06
C HIS A 37 2.87 -0.37 10.39
N GLY A 38 3.93 -1.08 10.79
CA GLY A 38 4.62 -0.85 12.06
C GLY A 38 3.83 -1.30 13.28
N TRP A 39 4.41 -1.06 14.45
CA TRP A 39 3.76 -1.35 15.73
C TRP A 39 2.68 -0.32 16.07
N PHE A 40 3.02 0.94 15.97
CA PHE A 40 2.11 2.10 16.06
C PHE A 40 2.54 3.17 15.04
N GLN A 41 1.82 4.28 14.96
CA GLN A 41 2.06 5.31 13.94
C GLN A 41 3.34 6.12 14.22
N GLU A 42 4.48 5.45 14.16
CA GLU A 42 5.81 6.03 14.30
C GLU A 42 6.72 5.55 13.17
N SER A 43 7.42 6.49 12.53
CA SER A 43 8.36 6.18 11.47
C SER A 43 9.49 5.26 11.95
N LEU A 44 9.86 4.26 11.17
CA LEU A 44 10.98 3.37 11.46
C LEU A 44 12.32 4.12 11.59
N ARG A 45 12.45 5.30 10.98
CA ARG A 45 13.67 6.14 11.07
C ARG A 45 14.01 6.57 12.49
N VAL A 46 13.03 6.64 13.38
CA VAL A 46 13.23 7.03 14.78
C VAL A 46 13.12 5.85 15.74
N ALA A 47 12.85 4.66 15.24
CA ALA A 47 12.80 3.45 16.04
C ALA A 47 14.20 3.12 16.61
N LYS A 48 14.27 2.83 17.91
CA LYS A 48 15.53 2.42 18.54
C LYS A 48 16.01 1.05 18.08
N ASP A 49 15.06 0.18 17.75
CA ASP A 49 15.28 -1.18 17.28
C ASP A 49 14.25 -1.49 16.19
N GLU A 50 14.60 -1.15 14.97
CA GLU A 50 13.75 -1.29 13.80
C GLU A 50 13.41 -2.76 13.51
N GLU A 51 14.41 -3.64 13.63
CA GLU A 51 14.24 -5.08 13.42
C GLU A 51 13.19 -5.66 14.38
N HIS A 52 13.31 -5.33 15.67
CA HIS A 52 12.33 -5.74 16.66
C HIS A 52 10.92 -5.21 16.36
N VAL A 53 10.80 -3.95 15.94
CA VAL A 53 9.50 -3.35 15.58
C VAL A 53 8.86 -4.07 14.41
N ILE A 54 9.60 -4.33 13.33
CA ILE A 54 9.12 -5.04 12.15
C ILE A 54 8.67 -6.45 12.54
N LYS A 55 9.58 -7.22 13.15
CA LYS A 55 9.32 -8.61 13.52
C LYS A 55 8.11 -8.73 14.45
N LYS A 56 8.07 -7.96 15.53
CA LYS A 56 6.97 -7.97 16.51
C LYS A 56 5.64 -7.64 15.85
N SER A 57 5.62 -6.68 14.95
CA SER A 57 4.41 -6.26 14.24
C SER A 57 3.86 -7.38 13.35
N LEU A 58 4.72 -7.97 12.54
CA LEU A 58 4.34 -9.05 11.62
C LEU A 58 3.93 -10.32 12.35
N ASP A 59 4.67 -10.70 13.40
CA ASP A 59 4.36 -11.89 14.21
C ASP A 59 2.97 -11.77 14.86
N LEU A 60 2.63 -10.58 15.40
CA LEU A 60 1.32 -10.36 16.01
C LEU A 60 0.19 -10.42 14.98
N LEU A 61 0.32 -9.69 13.87
CA LEU A 61 -0.69 -9.66 12.82
C LEU A 61 -0.94 -11.06 12.25
N ARG A 62 0.12 -11.78 11.91
CA ARG A 62 0.04 -13.17 11.41
C ARG A 62 -0.61 -14.12 12.40
N LYS A 63 -0.20 -14.04 13.67
CA LYS A 63 -0.73 -14.88 14.75
C LYS A 63 -2.23 -14.70 14.95
N LEU A 64 -2.70 -13.46 14.95
CA LEU A 64 -4.11 -13.15 15.28
C LEU A 64 -5.04 -13.31 14.09
N SER A 65 -4.59 -13.00 12.87
CA SER A 65 -5.42 -13.09 11.67
C SER A 65 -5.36 -14.42 10.95
N GLY A 66 -4.26 -15.18 11.12
CA GLY A 66 -3.97 -16.35 10.30
C GLY A 66 -3.54 -16.01 8.85
N GLN A 67 -3.46 -14.71 8.49
CA GLN A 67 -3.00 -14.29 7.17
C GLN A 67 -1.46 -14.28 7.08
N PRO A 68 -0.89 -14.49 5.89
CA PRO A 68 0.58 -14.50 5.70
C PRO A 68 1.22 -13.12 5.86
N VAL A 69 0.48 -12.02 5.72
CA VAL A 69 0.95 -10.61 5.74
C VAL A 69 2.23 -10.47 4.92
N ARG A 70 2.05 -10.36 3.60
CA ARG A 70 3.14 -10.35 2.59
C ARG A 70 3.54 -8.95 2.17
N SER A 71 2.73 -7.94 2.51
CA SER A 71 2.90 -6.56 2.09
C SER A 71 3.23 -5.66 3.28
N TRP A 72 3.97 -4.58 3.00
CA TRP A 72 4.35 -3.58 3.99
C TRP A 72 4.27 -2.16 3.45
N PHE A 73 3.87 -1.24 4.32
CA PHE A 73 4.04 0.19 4.17
C PHE A 73 4.43 0.78 5.52
N GLY A 74 5.59 1.38 5.63
CA GLY A 74 6.05 2.01 6.87
C GLY A 74 5.22 3.25 7.22
N PRO A 75 4.99 3.53 8.52
CA PRO A 75 4.31 4.75 8.93
C PRO A 75 4.95 5.99 8.32
N ALA A 76 4.16 6.82 7.64
CA ALA A 76 4.61 8.00 6.89
C ALA A 76 5.63 7.70 5.76
N GLY A 77 5.64 6.48 5.20
CA GLY A 77 6.66 6.04 4.24
C GLY A 77 8.06 6.09 4.82
N GLY A 78 8.17 5.96 6.16
CA GLY A 78 9.42 6.13 6.87
C GLY A 78 10.19 4.83 7.00
N GLU A 79 11.32 4.74 6.30
CA GLU A 79 12.23 3.60 6.37
C GLU A 79 13.69 4.05 6.50
N THR A 80 14.55 3.12 6.86
CA THR A 80 16.01 3.26 6.84
C THR A 80 16.59 2.49 5.68
N GLU A 81 17.88 2.60 5.44
CA GLU A 81 18.59 1.81 4.43
C GLU A 81 18.51 0.29 4.70
N LYS A 82 18.21 -0.11 5.94
CA LYS A 82 18.10 -1.52 6.33
C LYS A 82 16.69 -2.08 6.19
N THR A 83 15.68 -1.22 6.13
CA THR A 83 14.26 -1.63 6.13
C THR A 83 13.95 -2.67 5.06
N PRO A 84 14.34 -2.52 3.78
CA PRO A 84 14.03 -3.52 2.75
C PRO A 84 14.63 -4.89 3.05
N GLU A 85 15.85 -4.93 3.59
CA GLU A 85 16.53 -6.18 3.98
C GLU A 85 15.77 -6.87 5.12
N LEU A 86 15.44 -6.12 6.18
CA LEU A 86 14.71 -6.64 7.33
C LEU A 86 13.31 -7.12 6.95
N LEU A 87 12.63 -6.41 6.05
CA LEU A 87 11.33 -6.81 5.54
C LEU A 87 11.42 -8.11 4.74
N LYS A 88 12.41 -8.22 3.84
CA LYS A 88 12.65 -9.45 3.07
C LYS A 88 12.94 -10.62 3.97
N GLU A 89 13.79 -10.45 4.99
CA GLU A 89 14.12 -11.46 5.99
C GLU A 89 12.88 -11.94 6.76
N ASN A 90 11.93 -11.04 7.00
CA ASN A 90 10.68 -11.36 7.68
C ASN A 90 9.54 -11.76 6.71
N GLY A 91 9.84 -12.11 5.46
CA GLY A 91 8.93 -12.70 4.51
C GLY A 91 7.98 -11.69 3.84
N ILE A 92 8.35 -10.41 3.81
CA ILE A 92 7.65 -9.43 2.98
C ILE A 92 8.10 -9.57 1.54
N GLU A 93 7.14 -9.51 0.63
CA GLU A 93 7.32 -9.64 -0.80
C GLU A 93 7.00 -8.33 -1.54
N PHE A 94 6.11 -7.51 -0.97
CA PHE A 94 5.54 -6.30 -1.58
C PHE A 94 5.72 -5.10 -0.67
N LEU A 95 6.47 -4.09 -1.13
CA LEU A 95 6.86 -2.91 -0.36
C LEU A 95 6.33 -1.63 -0.99
N HIS A 96 5.53 -0.85 -0.27
CA HIS A 96 4.86 0.36 -0.75
C HIS A 96 5.57 1.68 -0.41
N ASP A 97 6.71 1.63 0.27
CA ASP A 97 7.41 2.84 0.75
C ASP A 97 8.10 3.63 -0.37
N TRP A 98 8.25 3.04 -1.57
CA TRP A 98 8.93 3.64 -2.71
C TRP A 98 7.92 4.14 -3.75
N LEU A 99 7.83 5.46 -3.90
CA LEU A 99 6.93 6.13 -4.84
C LEU A 99 7.67 6.32 -6.18
N ILE A 100 7.77 5.26 -6.97
CA ILE A 100 8.64 5.24 -8.15
C ILE A 100 7.85 5.43 -9.44
N ASP A 101 6.78 4.65 -9.64
CA ASP A 101 6.04 4.55 -10.91
C ASP A 101 4.60 4.13 -10.65
N GLU A 102 3.74 4.17 -11.66
CA GLU A 102 2.39 3.59 -11.66
C GLU A 102 2.39 2.07 -11.95
N LEU A 103 3.56 1.46 -12.09
CA LEU A 103 3.73 0.00 -12.18
C LEU A 103 4.64 -0.52 -11.08
N PRO A 104 4.43 -1.76 -10.60
CA PRO A 104 5.39 -2.39 -9.72
C PRO A 104 6.74 -2.55 -10.40
N CYS A 105 7.80 -2.54 -9.63
CA CYS A 105 9.13 -2.85 -10.14
C CYS A 105 9.93 -3.69 -9.15
N TRP A 106 10.89 -4.45 -9.67
CA TRP A 106 11.79 -5.21 -8.82
C TRP A 106 12.79 -4.28 -8.12
N MET A 107 12.90 -4.47 -6.83
CA MET A 107 13.92 -3.84 -5.99
C MET A 107 14.83 -4.93 -5.42
N ARG A 108 16.13 -4.64 -5.39
CA ARG A 108 17.13 -5.58 -4.91
C ARG A 108 17.31 -5.48 -3.41
N THR A 109 17.40 -6.67 -2.76
CA THR A 109 17.94 -6.84 -1.42
C THR A 109 19.07 -7.86 -1.44
N LYS A 110 19.85 -7.94 -0.35
CA LYS A 110 20.90 -8.96 -0.20
C LYS A 110 20.33 -10.38 -0.12
N LEU A 111 19.07 -10.50 0.29
CA LEU A 111 18.36 -11.77 0.46
C LEU A 111 17.50 -12.13 -0.77
N GLY A 112 17.68 -11.43 -1.87
CA GLY A 112 16.94 -11.61 -3.11
C GLY A 112 15.97 -10.46 -3.41
N PRO A 113 15.28 -10.50 -4.54
CA PRO A 113 14.41 -9.39 -4.94
C PRO A 113 13.18 -9.26 -4.07
N ILE A 114 12.71 -8.03 -3.93
CA ILE A 114 11.41 -7.63 -3.38
C ILE A 114 10.72 -6.74 -4.41
N VAL A 115 9.41 -6.68 -4.41
CA VAL A 115 8.67 -5.83 -5.35
C VAL A 115 8.33 -4.51 -4.70
N ALA A 116 8.80 -3.39 -5.28
CA ALA A 116 8.30 -2.06 -4.96
C ALA A 116 6.93 -1.86 -5.63
N MET A 117 5.94 -1.55 -4.82
CA MET A 117 4.55 -1.43 -5.22
C MET A 117 4.16 0.03 -5.40
N PRO A 118 3.37 0.36 -6.42
CA PRO A 118 2.85 1.71 -6.58
C PRO A 118 2.04 2.19 -5.36
N TYR A 119 2.27 3.43 -4.97
CA TYR A 119 1.48 4.12 -3.97
C TYR A 119 1.27 5.56 -4.43
N THR A 120 0.04 5.90 -4.78
CA THR A 120 -0.29 7.23 -5.33
C THR A 120 -0.47 8.23 -4.19
N PHE A 121 0.62 8.85 -3.76
CA PHE A 121 0.64 9.79 -2.63
C PHE A 121 -0.31 10.98 -2.84
N GLU A 122 -0.48 11.41 -4.08
CA GLU A 122 -1.38 12.49 -4.49
C GLU A 122 -2.86 12.16 -4.26
N LEU A 123 -3.20 10.86 -4.12
CA LEU A 123 -4.54 10.34 -3.84
C LEU A 123 -4.66 9.81 -2.41
N ASN A 124 -3.86 10.35 -1.49
CA ASN A 124 -3.95 10.09 -0.06
C ASN A 124 -4.75 11.21 0.61
N ASP A 125 -5.74 10.85 1.42
CA ASP A 125 -6.65 11.78 2.09
C ASP A 125 -5.97 12.67 3.14
N VAL A 126 -4.87 12.18 3.77
CA VAL A 126 -4.09 13.00 4.72
C VAL A 126 -3.47 14.22 4.06
N PRO A 127 -2.60 14.11 3.02
CA PRO A 127 -2.08 15.30 2.36
C PRO A 127 -3.18 16.17 1.75
N ILE A 128 -4.22 15.58 1.16
CA ILE A 128 -5.28 16.35 0.51
C ILE A 128 -6.03 17.24 1.51
N TRP A 129 -6.53 16.67 2.58
CA TRP A 129 -7.48 17.38 3.45
C TRP A 129 -6.88 17.89 4.74
N THR A 130 -5.89 17.18 5.33
CA THR A 130 -5.34 17.59 6.61
C THR A 130 -4.09 18.47 6.51
N VAL A 131 -3.33 18.36 5.42
CA VAL A 131 -2.11 19.14 5.21
C VAL A 131 -2.36 20.34 4.29
N GLN A 132 -2.94 20.08 3.11
CA GLN A 132 -3.15 21.11 2.10
C GLN A 132 -4.49 21.87 2.26
N ASN A 133 -5.38 21.41 3.15
CA ASN A 133 -6.69 22.01 3.43
C ASN A 133 -7.56 22.22 2.17
N ASN A 134 -7.52 21.27 1.25
CA ASN A 134 -8.30 21.32 0.03
C ASN A 134 -9.80 21.10 0.29
N SER A 135 -10.62 21.49 -0.70
CA SER A 135 -12.06 21.24 -0.70
C SER A 135 -12.39 19.74 -0.71
N CYS A 136 -13.59 19.37 -0.25
CA CYS A 136 -14.01 17.97 -0.12
C CYS A 136 -14.02 17.20 -1.45
N ASP A 137 -14.18 17.89 -2.59
CA ASP A 137 -14.19 17.33 -3.94
C ASP A 137 -12.80 17.13 -4.56
N GLU A 138 -11.74 17.56 -3.89
CA GLU A 138 -10.37 17.56 -4.44
C GLU A 138 -9.89 16.16 -4.81
N MET A 139 -10.09 15.15 -3.97
CA MET A 139 -9.70 13.79 -4.30
C MET A 139 -10.39 13.29 -5.58
N LYS A 140 -11.69 13.60 -5.74
CA LYS A 140 -12.43 13.25 -6.97
C LYS A 140 -11.83 13.93 -8.20
N LYS A 141 -11.49 15.21 -8.11
CA LYS A 141 -10.84 15.96 -9.20
C LYS A 141 -9.51 15.35 -9.59
N ARG A 142 -8.70 14.94 -8.62
CA ARG A 142 -7.41 14.30 -8.88
C ARG A 142 -7.57 12.93 -9.53
N VAL A 143 -8.49 12.11 -9.04
CA VAL A 143 -8.81 10.81 -9.67
C VAL A 143 -9.24 11.02 -11.12
N ASP A 144 -10.16 11.95 -11.38
CA ASP A 144 -10.65 12.23 -12.73
C ASP A 144 -9.52 12.71 -13.65
N ALA A 145 -8.67 13.62 -13.16
CA ALA A 145 -7.54 14.13 -13.94
C ALA A 145 -6.53 13.02 -14.27
N THR A 146 -6.23 12.14 -13.30
CA THR A 146 -5.34 10.99 -13.50
C THR A 146 -5.89 10.05 -14.58
N LEU A 147 -7.17 9.69 -14.48
CA LEU A 147 -7.81 8.81 -15.46
C LEU A 147 -7.88 9.44 -16.83
N ASN A 148 -8.16 10.74 -16.94
CA ASN A 148 -8.17 11.45 -18.21
C ASN A 148 -6.81 11.41 -18.91
N ILE A 149 -5.71 11.61 -18.16
CA ILE A 149 -4.36 11.49 -18.73
C ILE A 149 -4.07 10.07 -19.18
N PHE A 150 -4.43 9.06 -18.40
CA PHE A 150 -4.26 7.67 -18.81
C PHE A 150 -5.06 7.33 -20.08
N ASP A 151 -6.27 7.88 -20.21
CA ASP A 151 -7.09 7.72 -21.42
C ASP A 151 -6.49 8.45 -22.63
N GLU A 152 -5.91 9.66 -22.45
CA GLU A 152 -5.26 10.45 -23.51
C GLU A 152 -3.96 9.81 -24.00
N GLU A 153 -3.15 9.29 -23.09
CA GLU A 153 -1.89 8.64 -23.41
C GLU A 153 -2.09 7.36 -24.26
N LYS A 154 -3.31 6.83 -24.31
CA LYS A 154 -3.66 5.58 -25.01
C LYS A 154 -2.65 4.47 -24.76
N LEU A 155 -2.13 4.44 -23.55
CA LEU A 155 -1.13 3.46 -23.17
C LEU A 155 -1.76 2.07 -23.22
N HIS A 156 -1.17 1.17 -23.96
CA HIS A 156 -1.53 -0.24 -23.96
C HIS A 156 -1.08 -0.94 -22.67
N ASN A 157 -0.53 -0.17 -21.72
CA ASN A 157 0.03 -0.68 -20.47
C ASN A 157 -0.95 -0.48 -19.32
N THR A 158 -1.06 -1.50 -18.49
CA THR A 158 -1.74 -1.39 -17.19
C THR A 158 -1.15 -0.28 -16.35
N LYS A 159 -2.01 0.46 -15.65
CA LYS A 159 -1.62 1.47 -14.66
C LYS A 159 -2.29 1.16 -13.33
N ILE A 160 -1.61 1.47 -12.25
CA ILE A 160 -2.11 1.25 -10.89
C ILE A 160 -2.28 2.60 -10.21
N ILE A 161 -3.46 2.83 -9.66
CA ILE A 161 -3.72 3.95 -8.76
C ILE A 161 -4.12 3.42 -7.39
N THR A 162 -3.60 4.04 -6.35
CA THR A 162 -3.90 3.69 -4.97
C THR A 162 -4.70 4.82 -4.32
N LEU A 163 -5.91 4.53 -3.87
CA LEU A 163 -6.68 5.45 -3.02
C LEU A 163 -6.32 5.14 -1.55
N ALA A 164 -5.52 6.00 -0.95
CA ALA A 164 -5.12 5.84 0.45
C ALA A 164 -6.07 6.61 1.35
N LEU A 165 -6.78 5.89 2.21
CA LEU A 165 -7.93 6.39 2.95
C LEU A 165 -7.79 6.10 4.45
N HIS A 166 -8.08 7.11 5.26
CA HIS A 166 -8.13 7.00 6.71
C HIS A 166 -9.59 7.18 7.18
N PRO A 167 -10.17 6.20 7.89
CA PRO A 167 -11.59 6.23 8.27
C PRO A 167 -12.04 7.51 8.98
N HIS A 168 -11.18 8.09 9.82
CA HIS A 168 -11.46 9.33 10.56
C HIS A 168 -11.36 10.61 9.70
N ILE A 169 -10.82 10.51 8.48
CA ILE A 169 -10.71 11.63 7.53
C ILE A 169 -11.76 11.49 6.44
N VAL A 170 -11.71 10.40 5.68
CA VAL A 170 -12.64 10.17 4.57
C VAL A 170 -14.06 9.88 5.05
N GLY A 171 -14.21 9.36 6.28
CA GLY A 171 -15.51 8.97 6.86
C GLY A 171 -16.40 10.14 7.27
N VAL A 172 -15.91 11.41 7.28
CA VAL A 172 -16.78 12.55 7.52
C VAL A 172 -17.75 12.72 6.34
N PRO A 173 -19.04 13.11 6.59
CA PRO A 173 -20.11 13.05 5.58
C PRO A 173 -19.78 13.72 4.24
N GLN A 174 -19.17 14.90 4.25
CA GLN A 174 -18.83 15.63 3.04
C GLN A 174 -17.73 14.95 2.21
N ASN A 175 -16.71 14.36 2.83
CA ASN A 175 -15.65 13.65 2.14
C ASN A 175 -16.16 12.29 1.64
N PHE A 176 -16.93 11.60 2.48
CA PHE A 176 -17.53 10.32 2.15
C PHE A 176 -18.50 10.41 0.95
N TYR A 177 -19.20 11.52 0.78
CA TYR A 177 -20.01 11.77 -0.42
C TYR A 177 -19.18 11.66 -1.69
N TYR A 178 -18.01 12.29 -1.74
CA TYR A 178 -17.14 12.24 -2.91
C TYR A 178 -16.45 10.90 -3.09
N LEU A 179 -16.08 10.21 -2.00
CA LEU A 179 -15.60 8.84 -2.10
C LEU A 179 -16.64 7.92 -2.77
N LYS A 180 -17.92 8.04 -2.37
CA LYS A 180 -18.99 7.27 -3.05
C LYS A 180 -19.04 7.57 -4.55
N LYS A 181 -18.89 8.84 -4.94
CA LYS A 181 -18.87 9.22 -6.36
C LYS A 181 -17.67 8.63 -7.11
N ILE A 182 -16.49 8.66 -6.50
CA ILE A 182 -15.30 8.01 -7.08
C ILE A 182 -15.56 6.53 -7.32
N ILE A 183 -16.06 5.80 -6.32
CA ILE A 183 -16.34 4.37 -6.43
C ILE A 183 -17.43 4.09 -7.48
N GLU A 184 -18.52 4.87 -7.50
CA GLU A 184 -19.59 4.75 -8.51
C GLU A 184 -19.06 4.93 -9.93
N ASP A 185 -18.14 5.87 -10.15
CA ASP A 185 -17.59 6.16 -11.48
C ASP A 185 -16.56 5.12 -11.90
N LEU A 186 -15.67 4.70 -11.00
CA LEU A 186 -14.72 3.60 -11.27
C LEU A 186 -15.44 2.28 -11.61
N LYS A 187 -16.53 1.97 -10.92
CA LYS A 187 -17.33 0.76 -11.19
C LYS A 187 -18.06 0.77 -12.54
N LYS A 188 -18.25 1.92 -13.18
CA LYS A 188 -18.84 2.01 -14.53
C LYS A 188 -17.85 1.74 -15.64
N ARG A 189 -16.55 1.79 -15.33
CA ARG A 189 -15.48 1.56 -16.30
C ARG A 189 -15.26 0.05 -16.45
N ASP A 190 -15.19 -0.41 -17.67
CA ASP A 190 -14.91 -1.81 -18.03
C ASP A 190 -13.41 -2.12 -18.11
N ASP A 191 -12.57 -1.08 -18.07
CA ASP A 191 -11.11 -1.14 -18.06
C ASP A 191 -10.51 -0.99 -16.64
N VAL A 192 -11.33 -0.94 -15.58
CA VAL A 192 -10.90 -0.82 -14.19
C VAL A 192 -11.22 -2.08 -13.40
N ILE A 193 -10.21 -2.61 -12.70
CA ILE A 193 -10.38 -3.69 -11.73
C ILE A 193 -9.86 -3.27 -10.37
N PHE A 194 -10.57 -3.68 -9.32
CA PHE A 194 -10.15 -3.46 -7.95
C PHE A 194 -9.38 -4.69 -7.46
N MET A 195 -8.20 -4.47 -6.90
CA MET A 195 -7.32 -5.54 -6.43
C MET A 195 -6.70 -5.18 -5.08
N THR A 196 -6.32 -6.20 -4.32
CA THR A 196 -5.49 -6.02 -3.13
C THR A 196 -4.01 -5.91 -3.50
N SER A 197 -3.18 -5.49 -2.53
CA SER A 197 -1.73 -5.40 -2.69
C SER A 197 -1.12 -6.72 -3.18
N SER A 198 -1.39 -7.82 -2.49
CA SER A 198 -0.85 -9.13 -2.91
C SER A 198 -1.38 -9.59 -4.26
N GLN A 199 -2.62 -9.30 -4.62
CA GLN A 199 -3.15 -9.62 -5.94
C GLN A 199 -2.41 -8.89 -7.05
N ILE A 200 -2.13 -7.61 -6.86
CA ILE A 200 -1.34 -6.79 -7.80
C ILE A 200 0.11 -7.33 -7.88
N GLY A 201 0.73 -7.59 -6.73
CA GLY A 201 2.07 -8.11 -6.67
C GLY A 201 2.22 -9.49 -7.34
N ASP A 202 1.29 -10.41 -7.08
CA ASP A 202 1.26 -11.74 -7.69
C ASP A 202 1.04 -11.66 -9.21
N TRP A 203 0.17 -10.74 -9.65
CA TRP A 203 -0.02 -10.47 -11.08
C TRP A 203 1.29 -9.98 -11.71
N PHE A 204 1.96 -8.99 -11.10
CA PHE A 204 3.23 -8.47 -11.61
C PHE A 204 4.31 -9.55 -11.71
N VAL A 205 4.53 -10.33 -10.65
CA VAL A 205 5.51 -11.41 -10.63
C VAL A 205 5.25 -12.42 -11.75
N LYS A 206 3.98 -12.76 -11.99
CA LYS A 206 3.58 -13.69 -13.04
C LYS A 206 3.80 -13.11 -14.44
N GLU A 207 3.40 -11.86 -14.68
CA GLU A 207 3.50 -11.23 -16.01
C GLU A 207 4.95 -10.89 -16.38
N ASP A 208 5.75 -10.44 -15.41
CA ASP A 208 7.18 -10.16 -15.62
C ASP A 208 7.98 -11.44 -15.90
N GLY A 209 7.67 -12.52 -15.24
CA GLY A 209 8.25 -13.85 -15.46
C GLY A 209 9.74 -13.98 -15.17
N THR A 210 10.44 -12.90 -14.81
CA THR A 210 11.88 -12.92 -14.53
C THR A 210 12.20 -13.20 -13.07
N ASN A 211 11.23 -13.06 -12.17
CA ASN A 211 11.42 -13.14 -10.72
C ASN A 211 12.54 -12.21 -10.20
N GLY A 212 12.81 -11.12 -10.92
CA GLY A 212 13.91 -10.22 -10.58
C GLY A 212 15.32 -10.73 -10.92
N GLU A 213 15.45 -11.82 -11.65
CA GLU A 213 16.76 -12.39 -12.03
C GLU A 213 17.58 -11.47 -12.94
N ASN A 214 16.90 -10.56 -13.68
CA ASN A 214 17.55 -9.57 -14.56
C ASN A 214 18.14 -8.37 -13.80
N LEU A 215 17.96 -8.30 -12.48
CA LEU A 215 18.58 -7.24 -11.68
C LEU A 215 20.12 -7.40 -11.73
N LYS A 216 20.81 -6.32 -12.15
CA LYS A 216 22.27 -6.31 -12.11
C LYS A 216 22.78 -6.61 -10.70
N PRO A 217 23.97 -7.27 -10.57
CA PRO A 217 24.55 -7.49 -9.25
C PRO A 217 24.65 -6.20 -8.43
N PHE A 218 24.47 -6.35 -7.11
CA PHE A 218 24.65 -5.22 -6.20
C PHE A 218 26.10 -4.70 -6.38
N LEU A 219 26.25 -3.45 -6.72
CA LEU A 219 27.59 -2.83 -6.67
C LEU A 219 27.93 -2.71 -5.18
N GLU A 220 28.97 -3.39 -4.71
CA GLU A 220 29.35 -3.43 -3.29
C GLU A 220 29.80 -2.09 -2.73
N GLN A 221 30.03 -1.08 -3.58
CA GLN A 221 30.21 0.32 -3.20
C GLN A 221 29.75 1.24 -4.34
N PRO A 222 29.10 2.38 -4.04
CA PRO A 222 29.05 3.45 -5.02
C PRO A 222 30.52 3.88 -5.29
N PRO A 223 30.86 4.26 -6.51
CA PRO A 223 32.15 4.91 -6.76
C PRO A 223 32.23 6.18 -5.89
N ASP A 224 33.39 6.36 -5.22
CA ASP A 224 33.71 7.55 -4.43
C ASP A 224 33.52 8.85 -5.22
#